data_2e67b04b0e67aacb9997d4ef53c8e949
#
_entry.id   2e67b04b0e67aacb9997d4ef53c8e949
#
_cell.length_a   1.000
_cell.length_b   1.000
_cell.length_c   1.000
_cell.angle_alpha   90.00
_cell.angle_beta   90.00
_cell.angle_gamma   90.00
#
_symmetry.space_group_name_H-M   'P 1'
#
loop_
_entity.id
_entity.type
_entity.pdbx_description
1 polymer ?
#
loop_
_entity_poly.entity_id
_entity_poly.type
_entity_poly.pdbx_seq_one_letter_code
_entity_poly.pdbx_strand_id
1 'polypeptide(L)'
;DGVLVTAMHSHARRDADFAVEFAGIPDSPDVGYRPEPGARPVMAGTLPARVTSTRENDTYGHIDKHGRYRVNMLFDRARWETGFESLWVRQSRPYAGDTYGLHLPLLAGTEVAIGFEDGNPDRPYIAGVLHDSAHGDHVTIRNDKRNVLRTPANNKIRLDDERGKEHIKVSTEYGGKSQLNLGHLVDAEKQPRGEGFELRTDSWGAIRAQKGIFISADGQAQAQGQVLAMEPAVSLLKGAVNQVTEWGSITQTHHNVVPDTGPLSALTAGASDLKQPTLLMSAPQGIAAVTPETTLLHSGNGLYLQSLGEVNITTAQRCSLNASQAISLLAQQEGMRLVSAKGPLEVESHGDILSLTALKDITVQSTQGHLQLTAKNGITLGCGGAYIRLTPQGEVQIHGPGVISLKGQHDLQGPVSEAFPLPELPASVCKECLKKAQALAQGFVPREA
;
A
#
# COMPACT_ATOMS: atom_id res chain seq x y z
N ASP A 1 6.62 -24.11 90.04
CA ASP A 1 8.02 -23.85 89.71
C ASP A 1 8.39 -24.75 88.54
N GLY A 2 8.47 -24.22 87.38
CA GLY A 2 8.88 -24.85 86.13
C GLY A 2 10.26 -24.42 85.68
N VAL A 3 10.87 -25.14 84.76
CA VAL A 3 12.08 -24.73 84.06
C VAL A 3 11.82 -24.68 82.56
N LEU A 4 12.09 -23.53 81.95
CA LEU A 4 12.10 -23.40 80.52
C LEU A 4 13.42 -23.92 79.99
N VAL A 5 13.41 -25.01 79.20
CA VAL A 5 14.61 -25.59 78.62
C VAL A 5 15.09 -24.68 77.49
N THR A 6 16.31 -24.17 77.57
CA THR A 6 16.92 -23.29 76.59
C THR A 6 17.87 -23.98 75.63
N ALA A 7 18.43 -25.11 76.06
CA ALA A 7 19.28 -25.97 75.22
C ALA A 7 19.16 -27.43 75.70
N MET A 8 19.36 -28.39 74.82
CA MET A 8 19.37 -29.79 75.10
C MET A 8 20.49 -30.46 74.29
N HIS A 9 21.34 -31.19 74.96
CA HIS A 9 22.36 -32.06 74.36
C HIS A 9 22.05 -33.52 74.67
N SER A 10 21.95 -34.34 73.68
CA SER A 10 21.75 -35.76 73.88
C SER A 10 22.94 -36.57 73.36
N HIS A 11 23.36 -37.52 74.14
CA HIS A 11 24.46 -38.47 73.83
C HIS A 11 23.94 -39.89 73.83
N ALA A 12 24.04 -40.54 72.69
CA ALA A 12 23.64 -41.95 72.53
C ALA A 12 24.81 -42.73 71.95
N ARG A 13 25.26 -43.68 72.69
CA ARG A 13 26.30 -44.64 72.25
C ARG A 13 25.85 -46.05 72.56
N ARG A 14 26.36 -47.01 71.79
CA ARG A 14 25.98 -48.44 71.90
C ARG A 14 26.58 -49.09 73.19
N ASP A 15 27.66 -48.52 73.72
CA ASP A 15 28.44 -49.00 74.80
C ASP A 15 28.39 -48.14 76.09
N ALA A 16 27.43 -47.19 76.11
CA ALA A 16 27.20 -46.30 77.22
C ALA A 16 25.70 -45.97 77.37
N ASP A 17 25.29 -45.56 78.54
CA ASP A 17 23.93 -45.14 78.81
C ASP A 17 23.56 -43.88 78.01
N PHE A 18 22.33 -43.81 77.67
CA PHE A 18 21.75 -42.60 77.02
C PHE A 18 21.70 -41.47 78.04
N ALA A 19 22.41 -40.40 77.76
CA ALA A 19 22.45 -39.21 78.57
C ALA A 19 21.86 -37.98 77.84
N VAL A 20 21.09 -37.17 78.53
CA VAL A 20 20.58 -35.92 78.11
C VAL A 20 20.92 -34.83 79.14
N GLU A 21 21.57 -33.81 78.62
CA GLU A 21 21.92 -32.62 79.45
C GLU A 21 21.00 -31.49 79.02
N PHE A 22 20.38 -30.81 80.01
CA PHE A 22 19.53 -29.68 79.80
C PHE A 22 20.11 -28.42 80.33
N ALA A 23 20.08 -27.33 79.59
CA ALA A 23 20.27 -25.98 80.12
C ALA A 23 18.92 -25.29 80.11
N GLY A 24 18.62 -24.58 81.18
CA GLY A 24 17.31 -23.95 81.31
C GLY A 24 17.33 -22.74 82.25
N ILE A 25 16.33 -21.95 82.21
CA ILE A 25 16.03 -20.83 83.14
C ILE A 25 14.75 -21.13 83.92
N PRO A 26 14.58 -20.57 85.13
CA PRO A 26 13.32 -20.65 85.82
C PRO A 26 12.14 -20.15 84.95
N ASP A 27 11.08 -20.90 84.89
CA ASP A 27 9.83 -20.43 84.27
C ASP A 27 9.17 -19.38 85.13
N SER A 28 8.95 -18.21 84.58
CA SER A 28 8.38 -17.07 85.31
C SER A 28 7.32 -16.39 84.45
N PRO A 29 6.16 -16.05 84.97
CA PRO A 29 5.18 -15.28 84.24
C PRO A 29 5.63 -13.87 83.87
N ASP A 30 6.64 -13.33 84.58
CA ASP A 30 7.12 -11.95 84.42
C ASP A 30 8.33 -11.83 83.46
N VAL A 31 8.95 -12.94 83.08
CA VAL A 31 10.18 -12.95 82.26
C VAL A 31 10.07 -13.96 81.11
N GLY A 32 9.92 -13.44 79.89
CA GLY A 32 9.92 -14.26 78.67
C GLY A 32 11.35 -14.52 78.18
N TYR A 33 11.65 -15.75 77.79
CA TYR A 33 12.93 -16.10 77.17
C TYR A 33 12.87 -15.78 75.66
N ARG A 34 13.80 -14.99 75.18
CA ARG A 34 14.05 -14.79 73.75
C ARG A 34 15.45 -15.33 73.41
N PRO A 35 15.55 -16.44 72.69
CA PRO A 35 16.82 -16.92 72.22
C PRO A 35 17.48 -15.91 71.30
N GLU A 36 18.78 -15.81 71.32
CA GLU A 36 19.49 -15.04 70.31
C GLU A 36 19.20 -15.62 68.91
N PRO A 37 18.86 -14.75 67.94
CA PRO A 37 18.72 -15.21 66.57
C PRO A 37 19.99 -15.87 66.09
N GLY A 38 19.90 -17.07 65.59
CA GLY A 38 21.04 -17.76 64.96
C GLY A 38 21.59 -16.92 63.80
N ALA A 39 22.85 -17.08 63.48
CA ALA A 39 23.46 -16.44 62.32
C ALA A 39 22.66 -16.80 61.06
N ARG A 40 22.18 -15.77 60.37
CA ARG A 40 21.48 -15.95 59.12
C ARG A 40 22.42 -16.56 58.08
N PRO A 41 22.04 -17.67 57.42
CA PRO A 41 22.85 -18.20 56.32
C PRO A 41 22.94 -17.16 55.19
N VAL A 42 24.14 -17.01 54.64
CA VAL A 42 24.42 -16.09 53.52
C VAL A 42 24.74 -16.91 52.28
N MET A 43 23.98 -16.68 51.20
CA MET A 43 24.23 -17.27 49.90
C MET A 43 25.14 -16.35 49.10
N ALA A 44 26.40 -16.72 48.97
CA ALA A 44 27.39 -15.96 48.18
C ALA A 44 27.35 -16.42 46.71
N GLY A 45 26.84 -15.57 45.78
CA GLY A 45 26.75 -15.88 44.37
C GLY A 45 25.39 -16.36 43.93
N THR A 46 25.35 -17.13 42.85
CA THR A 46 24.11 -17.64 42.25
C THR A 46 24.01 -19.16 42.29
N LEU A 47 22.79 -19.68 42.32
CA LEU A 47 22.49 -21.09 42.18
C LEU A 47 21.74 -21.39 40.90
N PRO A 48 22.03 -22.49 40.20
CA PRO A 48 21.29 -22.85 38.97
C PRO A 48 19.90 -23.43 39.30
N ALA A 49 18.93 -23.02 38.50
CA ALA A 49 17.57 -23.53 38.57
C ALA A 49 16.96 -23.61 37.14
N ARG A 50 15.85 -24.28 37.01
CA ARG A 50 15.04 -24.29 35.76
C ARG A 50 13.68 -23.67 35.99
N VAL A 51 13.24 -22.87 35.03
CA VAL A 51 11.88 -22.32 34.99
C VAL A 51 10.89 -23.48 34.86
N THR A 52 9.82 -23.44 35.63
CA THR A 52 8.76 -24.44 35.60
C THR A 52 7.41 -23.84 35.21
N SER A 53 6.46 -24.69 34.82
CA SER A 53 5.09 -24.31 34.50
C SER A 53 4.11 -25.24 35.22
N THR A 54 2.96 -24.72 35.64
CA THR A 54 1.85 -25.50 36.21
C THR A 54 1.09 -26.28 35.14
N ARG A 55 1.40 -26.09 33.86
CA ARG A 55 0.78 -26.80 32.75
C ARG A 55 1.75 -27.79 32.16
N GLU A 56 1.34 -29.03 32.04
CA GLU A 56 2.10 -30.05 31.35
C GLU A 56 2.26 -29.67 29.86
N ASN A 57 3.47 -29.85 29.32
CA ASN A 57 3.84 -29.54 27.93
C ASN A 57 3.64 -28.07 27.51
N ASP A 58 3.54 -27.14 28.45
CA ASP A 58 3.50 -25.73 28.14
C ASP A 58 4.90 -25.25 27.72
N THR A 59 4.97 -24.54 26.59
CA THR A 59 6.24 -23.97 26.10
C THR A 59 6.71 -22.83 27.00
N TYR A 60 5.79 -22.01 27.51
CA TYR A 60 6.12 -20.84 28.32
C TYR A 60 6.06 -21.15 29.81
N GLY A 61 6.99 -20.52 30.56
CA GLY A 61 6.92 -20.54 32.02
C GLY A 61 5.66 -19.83 32.50
N HIS A 62 4.97 -20.47 33.47
CA HIS A 62 3.81 -19.83 34.11
C HIS A 62 4.24 -18.62 34.92
N ILE A 63 3.55 -17.47 34.76
CA ILE A 63 3.78 -16.23 35.53
C ILE A 63 2.55 -15.86 36.33
N ASP A 64 2.74 -15.20 37.48
CA ASP A 64 1.65 -14.66 38.26
C ASP A 64 1.24 -13.25 37.79
N LYS A 65 0.24 -12.65 38.46
CA LYS A 65 -0.23 -11.28 38.18
C LYS A 65 0.84 -10.17 38.35
N HIS A 66 1.97 -10.50 38.95
CA HIS A 66 3.10 -9.59 39.15
C HIS A 66 4.28 -9.91 38.21
N GLY A 67 4.10 -10.82 37.25
CA GLY A 67 5.14 -11.21 36.29
C GLY A 67 6.30 -12.04 36.87
N ARG A 68 6.07 -12.75 38.00
CA ARG A 68 7.03 -13.60 38.66
C ARG A 68 6.93 -15.01 38.15
N TYR A 69 8.03 -15.75 38.20
CA TYR A 69 8.17 -17.15 37.75
C TYR A 69 8.23 -18.12 38.92
N ARG A 70 8.00 -19.39 38.66
CA ARG A 70 8.38 -20.49 39.53
C ARG A 70 9.56 -21.23 38.93
N VAL A 71 10.44 -21.72 39.78
CA VAL A 71 11.68 -22.36 39.38
C VAL A 71 11.91 -23.62 40.21
N ASN A 72 12.56 -24.59 39.61
CA ASN A 72 13.08 -25.77 40.33
C ASN A 72 14.61 -25.65 40.48
N MET A 73 15.10 -25.60 41.69
CA MET A 73 16.55 -25.56 41.98
C MET A 73 17.17 -26.90 41.58
N LEU A 74 18.31 -26.89 40.87
CA LEU A 74 18.91 -28.13 40.36
C LEU A 74 19.44 -29.04 41.46
N PHE A 75 19.71 -28.52 42.65
CA PHE A 75 20.13 -29.32 43.82
C PHE A 75 18.93 -29.96 44.56
N ASP A 76 17.72 -29.47 44.34
CA ASP A 76 16.53 -30.00 45.04
C ASP A 76 16.18 -31.37 44.51
N ARG A 77 16.17 -32.36 45.41
CA ARG A 77 15.87 -33.77 45.13
C ARG A 77 14.48 -34.16 45.60
N ALA A 78 13.74 -33.22 46.20
CA ALA A 78 12.36 -33.47 46.60
C ALA A 78 11.44 -33.65 45.38
N ARG A 79 10.40 -34.44 45.54
CA ARG A 79 9.37 -34.60 44.50
C ARG A 79 8.26 -33.60 44.77
N TRP A 80 8.24 -32.58 43.96
CA TRP A 80 7.18 -31.54 43.95
C TRP A 80 6.16 -31.81 42.88
N GLU A 81 4.96 -31.29 43.07
CA GLU A 81 4.02 -31.12 41.98
C GLU A 81 4.58 -30.12 40.98
N THR A 82 4.51 -30.42 39.68
CA THR A 82 5.09 -29.60 38.62
C THR A 82 4.49 -28.19 38.65
N GLY A 83 5.35 -27.16 38.67
CA GLY A 83 4.99 -25.78 38.80
C GLY A 83 4.79 -25.29 40.25
N PHE A 84 5.05 -26.13 41.27
CA PHE A 84 4.95 -25.77 42.67
C PHE A 84 6.27 -25.98 43.45
N GLU A 85 7.37 -26.10 42.69
CA GLU A 85 8.71 -26.39 43.23
C GLU A 85 9.33 -25.20 44.01
N SER A 86 8.78 -24.00 43.84
CA SER A 86 9.20 -22.80 44.56
C SER A 86 8.08 -21.84 44.84
N LEU A 87 8.36 -20.85 45.68
CA LEU A 87 7.54 -19.61 45.70
C LEU A 87 7.76 -18.81 44.44
N TRP A 88 6.98 -17.76 44.25
CA TRP A 88 7.10 -16.84 43.12
C TRP A 88 8.40 -16.02 43.19
N VAL A 89 9.24 -16.15 42.16
CA VAL A 89 10.55 -15.50 42.03
C VAL A 89 10.48 -14.44 40.92
N ARG A 90 10.87 -13.21 41.24
CA ARG A 90 10.93 -12.13 40.26
C ARG A 90 12.18 -12.24 39.36
N GLN A 91 12.08 -11.72 38.16
CA GLN A 91 13.19 -11.69 37.21
C GLN A 91 13.84 -10.30 37.20
N SER A 92 15.14 -10.24 37.33
CA SER A 92 15.94 -9.04 37.01
C SER A 92 15.87 -8.79 35.49
N ARG A 93 15.54 -7.57 35.10
CA ARG A 93 15.44 -7.16 33.69
C ARG A 93 16.27 -5.92 33.43
N PRO A 94 16.86 -5.75 32.23
CA PRO A 94 17.66 -4.56 31.92
C PRO A 94 16.90 -3.24 32.02
N TYR A 95 15.56 -3.30 31.80
CA TYR A 95 14.68 -2.14 31.83
C TYR A 95 13.27 -2.57 32.28
N ALA A 96 12.75 -1.92 33.31
CA ALA A 96 11.47 -2.28 33.90
C ALA A 96 10.78 -1.08 34.54
N GLY A 97 9.45 -1.00 34.43
CA GLY A 97 8.54 -0.04 35.04
C GLY A 97 7.13 -0.61 35.05
N ASP A 98 6.16 0.22 35.44
CA ASP A 98 4.76 -0.17 35.57
C ASP A 98 4.04 -0.31 34.22
N THR A 99 4.35 0.58 33.25
CA THR A 99 3.77 0.62 31.90
C THR A 99 4.78 0.42 30.77
N TYR A 100 6.05 0.22 31.11
CA TYR A 100 7.14 0.07 30.14
C TYR A 100 8.20 -0.93 30.64
N GLY A 101 9.02 -1.44 29.72
CA GLY A 101 10.12 -2.35 30.06
C GLY A 101 10.48 -3.31 28.93
N LEU A 102 11.56 -4.06 29.14
CA LEU A 102 11.98 -5.16 28.28
C LEU A 102 11.51 -6.48 28.90
N HIS A 103 10.46 -7.08 28.32
CA HIS A 103 9.93 -8.36 28.76
C HIS A 103 10.16 -9.42 27.68
N LEU A 104 10.98 -10.41 27.98
CA LEU A 104 11.19 -11.61 27.18
C LEU A 104 10.70 -12.79 28.00
N PRO A 105 9.58 -13.44 27.62
CA PRO A 105 9.03 -14.55 28.40
C PRO A 105 10.01 -15.74 28.45
N LEU A 106 10.27 -16.25 29.63
CA LEU A 106 11.07 -17.45 29.81
C LEU A 106 10.25 -18.69 29.49
N LEU A 107 10.88 -19.65 28.83
CA LEU A 107 10.27 -20.93 28.53
C LEU A 107 10.41 -21.89 29.72
N ALA A 108 9.48 -22.82 29.89
CA ALA A 108 9.62 -23.93 30.80
C ALA A 108 10.87 -24.74 30.42
N GLY A 109 11.65 -25.13 31.41
CA GLY A 109 12.92 -25.84 31.22
C GLY A 109 14.14 -24.95 31.01
N THR A 110 13.97 -23.62 30.79
CA THR A 110 15.10 -22.70 30.66
C THR A 110 15.91 -22.66 31.91
N GLU A 111 17.24 -22.80 31.78
CA GLU A 111 18.17 -22.66 32.89
C GLU A 111 18.38 -21.18 33.26
N VAL A 112 18.28 -20.92 34.54
CA VAL A 112 18.43 -19.55 35.12
C VAL A 112 19.38 -19.55 36.30
N ALA A 113 20.07 -18.45 36.48
CA ALA A 113 20.88 -18.19 37.66
C ALA A 113 20.01 -17.48 38.71
N ILE A 114 19.84 -18.06 39.88
CA ILE A 114 19.13 -17.47 41.01
C ILE A 114 20.10 -16.73 41.90
N GLY A 115 19.96 -15.42 41.99
CA GLY A 115 20.66 -14.55 42.93
C GLY A 115 19.79 -14.32 44.16
N PHE A 116 20.44 -13.79 45.25
CA PHE A 116 19.81 -13.56 46.53
C PHE A 116 20.07 -12.13 46.99
N GLU A 117 19.04 -11.35 47.33
CA GLU A 117 19.23 -10.00 47.86
C GLU A 117 19.94 -10.04 49.19
N ASP A 118 21.06 -9.32 49.32
CA ASP A 118 21.93 -9.31 50.50
C ASP A 118 22.40 -10.71 50.95
N GLY A 119 22.46 -11.65 49.99
CA GLY A 119 22.75 -13.06 50.27
C GLY A 119 21.67 -13.79 51.06
N ASN A 120 20.46 -13.21 51.20
CA ASN A 120 19.40 -13.79 51.99
C ASN A 120 18.65 -14.87 51.18
N PRO A 121 18.71 -16.16 51.58
CA PRO A 121 18.03 -17.25 50.88
C PRO A 121 16.51 -17.08 50.76
N ASP A 122 15.87 -16.29 51.63
CA ASP A 122 14.45 -16.00 51.61
C ASP A 122 14.08 -14.94 50.57
N ARG A 123 15.05 -14.31 49.90
CA ARG A 123 14.85 -13.26 48.92
C ARG A 123 15.51 -13.59 47.57
N PRO A 124 15.10 -14.69 46.94
CA PRO A 124 15.63 -15.10 45.66
C PRO A 124 15.09 -14.23 44.51
N TYR A 125 15.90 -14.06 43.44
CA TYR A 125 15.47 -13.48 42.18
C TYR A 125 16.22 -14.15 41.02
N ILE A 126 15.63 -14.21 39.83
CA ILE A 126 16.30 -14.66 38.62
C ILE A 126 17.28 -13.54 38.22
N ALA A 127 18.57 -13.77 38.36
CA ALA A 127 19.62 -12.82 38.04
C ALA A 127 19.99 -12.83 36.55
N GLY A 128 19.82 -13.96 35.87
CA GLY A 128 20.11 -14.10 34.44
C GLY A 128 19.60 -15.41 33.88
N VAL A 129 19.73 -15.55 32.56
CA VAL A 129 19.38 -16.76 31.80
C VAL A 129 20.66 -17.36 31.25
N LEU A 130 20.77 -18.66 31.26
CA LEU A 130 21.95 -19.40 30.83
C LEU A 130 21.62 -20.35 29.70
N HIS A 131 22.57 -20.57 28.81
CA HIS A 131 22.54 -21.66 27.86
C HIS A 131 23.04 -22.93 28.55
N ASP A 132 22.53 -24.09 28.13
CA ASP A 132 22.98 -25.38 28.63
C ASP A 132 23.29 -26.34 27.45
N SER A 133 23.75 -27.56 27.78
CA SER A 133 24.13 -28.56 26.78
C SER A 133 22.94 -29.03 25.89
N ALA A 134 21.71 -28.90 26.37
CA ALA A 134 20.50 -29.24 25.64
C ALA A 134 19.94 -28.02 24.81
N HIS A 135 20.25 -26.80 25.28
CA HIS A 135 19.73 -25.56 24.73
C HIS A 135 20.87 -24.60 24.39
N GLY A 136 21.58 -24.90 23.29
CA GLY A 136 22.70 -24.06 22.82
C GLY A 136 22.23 -22.69 22.31
N ASP A 137 23.17 -21.72 22.31
CA ASP A 137 22.89 -20.41 21.75
C ASP A 137 22.61 -20.48 20.25
N HIS A 138 21.66 -19.68 19.79
CA HIS A 138 21.35 -19.52 18.37
C HIS A 138 22.39 -18.66 17.62
N VAL A 139 23.27 -17.96 18.33
CA VAL A 139 24.46 -17.31 17.83
C VAL A 139 25.70 -18.14 18.20
N THR A 140 26.48 -18.53 17.19
CA THR A 140 27.64 -19.40 17.34
C THR A 140 28.77 -18.87 16.46
N ILE A 141 29.95 -19.53 16.45
CA ILE A 141 31.06 -19.20 15.56
C ILE A 141 30.71 -19.09 14.09
N ARG A 142 29.54 -19.62 13.65
CA ARG A 142 29.07 -19.55 12.27
C ARG A 142 28.36 -18.24 11.93
N ASN A 143 27.97 -17.47 12.93
CA ASN A 143 27.17 -16.26 12.81
C ASN A 143 27.43 -15.28 13.95
N ASP A 144 28.63 -15.24 14.43
CA ASP A 144 29.11 -14.47 15.59
C ASP A 144 29.00 -12.95 15.44
N LYS A 145 28.84 -12.46 14.19
CA LYS A 145 28.65 -11.04 13.88
C LYS A 145 27.19 -10.58 13.95
N ARG A 146 26.28 -11.44 14.41
CA ARG A 146 24.85 -11.16 14.45
C ARG A 146 24.39 -10.74 15.83
N ASN A 147 23.68 -9.63 15.87
CA ASN A 147 22.85 -9.22 16.99
C ASN A 147 21.43 -9.67 16.71
N VAL A 148 20.86 -10.58 17.53
CA VAL A 148 19.58 -11.23 17.21
C VAL A 148 18.66 -11.28 18.40
N LEU A 149 17.47 -10.71 18.24
CA LEU A 149 16.30 -11.04 19.06
C LEU A 149 15.43 -12.00 18.25
N ARG A 150 15.21 -13.21 18.78
CA ARG A 150 14.39 -14.22 18.13
C ARG A 150 13.48 -14.90 19.14
N THR A 151 12.19 -14.99 18.79
CA THR A 151 11.21 -15.68 19.63
C THR A 151 11.06 -17.14 19.22
N PRO A 152 10.44 -18.01 20.07
CA PRO A 152 10.15 -19.40 19.72
C PRO A 152 9.31 -19.54 18.45
N ALA A 153 8.40 -18.59 18.18
CA ALA A 153 7.59 -18.53 16.96
C ALA A 153 8.37 -17.99 15.75
N ASN A 154 9.69 -17.84 15.84
CA ASN A 154 10.56 -17.30 14.79
C ASN A 154 10.29 -15.84 14.37
N ASN A 155 9.63 -15.05 15.21
CA ASN A 155 9.65 -13.60 15.06
C ASN A 155 11.07 -13.09 15.34
N LYS A 156 11.57 -12.18 14.52
CA LYS A 156 13.01 -11.89 14.52
C LYS A 156 13.31 -10.42 14.24
N ILE A 157 14.22 -9.86 15.03
CA ILE A 157 14.98 -8.65 14.70
C ILE A 157 16.44 -9.07 14.64
N ARG A 158 17.10 -8.87 13.52
CA ARG A 158 18.50 -9.24 13.30
C ARG A 158 19.26 -8.08 12.69
N LEU A 159 20.39 -7.75 13.29
CA LEU A 159 21.39 -6.85 12.73
C LEU A 159 22.64 -7.71 12.47
N ASP A 160 23.12 -7.72 11.24
CA ASP A 160 24.27 -8.51 10.81
C ASP A 160 25.40 -7.55 10.45
N ASP A 161 26.51 -7.60 11.19
CA ASP A 161 27.64 -6.69 11.04
C ASP A 161 28.78 -7.33 10.22
N GLU A 162 28.46 -8.33 9.38
CA GLU A 162 29.44 -8.89 8.46
C GLU A 162 29.88 -7.83 7.46
N ARG A 163 31.18 -7.47 7.52
CA ARG A 163 31.76 -6.38 6.74
C ARG A 163 31.49 -6.52 5.24
N GLY A 164 30.90 -5.49 4.62
CA GLY A 164 30.51 -5.45 3.22
C GLY A 164 29.25 -6.27 2.90
N LYS A 165 28.55 -6.76 3.95
CA LYS A 165 27.27 -7.48 3.85
C LYS A 165 26.33 -7.13 5.00
N GLU A 166 26.53 -5.95 5.56
CA GLU A 166 25.73 -5.44 6.67
C GLU A 166 24.25 -5.39 6.30
N HIS A 167 23.39 -5.89 7.18
CA HIS A 167 21.95 -5.77 6.95
C HIS A 167 21.12 -5.84 8.24
N ILE A 168 19.94 -5.25 8.18
CA ILE A 168 18.92 -5.34 9.21
C ILE A 168 17.72 -6.11 8.66
N LYS A 169 17.20 -7.05 9.45
CA LYS A 169 16.00 -7.81 9.13
C LYS A 169 15.01 -7.83 10.27
N VAL A 170 13.78 -7.41 9.99
CA VAL A 170 12.61 -7.62 10.86
C VAL A 170 11.67 -8.58 10.15
N SER A 171 11.29 -9.69 10.78
CA SER A 171 10.47 -10.70 10.09
C SER A 171 9.62 -11.56 11.03
N THR A 172 8.52 -12.07 10.47
CA THR A 172 7.70 -13.15 11.03
C THR A 172 7.44 -14.22 9.99
N GLU A 173 7.20 -15.46 10.43
CA GLU A 173 6.84 -16.58 9.56
C GLU A 173 5.33 -16.88 9.60
N TYR A 174 4.53 -16.07 10.31
CA TYR A 174 3.09 -16.25 10.40
C TYR A 174 2.39 -16.01 9.04
N GLY A 175 1.59 -16.97 8.59
CA GLY A 175 0.83 -16.84 7.34
C GLY A 175 1.70 -16.75 6.08
N GLY A 176 2.85 -17.42 6.06
CA GLY A 176 3.91 -17.26 5.08
C GLY A 176 5.04 -16.42 5.65
N LYS A 177 5.53 -15.44 4.91
CA LYS A 177 6.63 -14.61 5.36
C LYS A 177 6.37 -13.13 5.15
N SER A 178 6.41 -12.37 6.25
CA SER A 178 6.42 -10.91 6.23
C SER A 178 7.75 -10.38 6.72
N GLN A 179 8.36 -9.47 5.98
CA GLN A 179 9.70 -8.98 6.33
C GLN A 179 9.99 -7.57 5.83
N LEU A 180 10.80 -6.87 6.61
CA LEU A 180 11.55 -5.69 6.21
C LEU A 180 13.02 -6.05 6.21
N ASN A 181 13.71 -5.88 5.09
CA ASN A 181 15.16 -6.01 4.99
C ASN A 181 15.75 -4.66 4.57
N LEU A 182 16.91 -4.31 5.12
CA LEU A 182 17.69 -3.11 4.80
C LEU A 182 19.15 -3.51 4.59
N GLY A 183 19.79 -2.96 3.56
CA GLY A 183 21.21 -3.17 3.25
C GLY A 183 21.44 -4.32 2.28
N HIS A 184 22.36 -5.23 2.59
CA HIS A 184 22.69 -6.38 1.73
C HIS A 184 21.63 -7.48 1.85
N LEU A 185 20.93 -7.77 0.76
CA LEU A 185 19.86 -8.77 0.73
C LEU A 185 20.39 -10.12 0.21
N VAL A 186 19.91 -11.19 0.83
CA VAL A 186 20.23 -12.56 0.43
C VAL A 186 18.98 -13.41 0.28
N ASP A 187 19.07 -14.49 -0.49
CA ASP A 187 18.03 -15.52 -0.62
C ASP A 187 18.07 -16.54 0.54
N ALA A 188 17.34 -17.65 0.38
CA ALA A 188 17.30 -18.74 1.36
C ALA A 188 18.66 -19.47 1.44
N GLU A 189 19.38 -19.58 0.35
CA GLU A 189 20.69 -20.21 0.18
C GLU A 189 21.85 -19.28 0.53
N LYS A 190 21.53 -18.06 1.01
CA LYS A 190 22.48 -16.98 1.37
C LYS A 190 23.24 -16.40 0.16
N GLN A 191 22.71 -16.56 -1.07
CA GLN A 191 23.26 -15.90 -2.23
C GLN A 191 22.79 -14.44 -2.30
N PRO A 192 23.62 -13.52 -2.81
CA PRO A 192 23.26 -12.11 -2.96
C PRO A 192 21.99 -11.94 -3.85
N ARG A 193 21.01 -11.16 -3.37
CA ARG A 193 19.78 -10.79 -4.11
C ARG A 193 19.77 -9.32 -4.54
N GLY A 194 20.63 -8.49 -3.98
CA GLY A 194 20.69 -7.06 -4.21
C GLY A 194 20.96 -6.25 -2.98
N GLU A 195 20.82 -4.93 -3.10
CA GLU A 195 21.08 -3.95 -2.06
C GLU A 195 19.89 -2.99 -1.92
N GLY A 196 19.76 -2.34 -0.77
CA GLY A 196 18.73 -1.34 -0.50
C GLY A 196 17.71 -1.80 0.52
N PHE A 197 16.41 -1.63 0.25
CA PHE A 197 15.36 -2.11 1.14
C PHE A 197 14.33 -2.98 0.41
N GLU A 198 13.78 -3.94 1.14
CA GLU A 198 12.65 -4.75 0.69
C GLU A 198 11.61 -4.85 1.80
N LEU A 199 10.41 -4.37 1.55
CA LEU A 199 9.21 -4.63 2.36
C LEU A 199 8.33 -5.61 1.61
N ARG A 200 8.16 -6.83 2.13
CA ARG A 200 7.34 -7.85 1.48
C ARG A 200 6.51 -8.66 2.46
N THR A 201 5.42 -9.20 1.97
CA THR A 201 4.59 -10.20 2.67
C THR A 201 4.05 -11.20 1.65
N ASP A 202 3.82 -12.44 2.10
CA ASP A 202 3.11 -13.46 1.32
C ASP A 202 1.58 -13.37 1.56
N SER A 203 1.12 -12.39 2.35
CA SER A 203 -0.27 -12.08 2.65
C SER A 203 -0.64 -10.67 2.15
N TRP A 204 -1.55 -9.96 2.82
CA TRP A 204 -2.01 -8.62 2.41
C TRP A 204 -1.10 -7.52 2.95
N GLY A 205 -0.87 -6.51 2.12
CA GLY A 205 -0.15 -5.30 2.50
C GLY A 205 -1.03 -4.05 2.39
N ALA A 206 -0.81 -3.07 3.27
CA ALA A 206 -1.42 -1.75 3.18
C ALA A 206 -0.41 -0.68 3.60
N ILE A 207 -0.31 0.40 2.79
CA ILE A 207 0.44 1.60 3.12
C ILE A 207 -0.57 2.73 3.26
N ARG A 208 -0.68 3.33 4.44
CA ARG A 208 -1.65 4.40 4.74
C ARG A 208 -0.98 5.53 5.50
N ALA A 209 -1.23 6.77 5.06
CA ALA A 209 -0.83 7.95 5.79
C ALA A 209 -1.94 9.01 5.67
N GLN A 210 -2.41 9.53 6.80
CA GLN A 210 -3.54 10.46 6.88
C GLN A 210 -3.24 11.80 6.17
N LYS A 211 -2.00 12.24 6.16
CA LYS A 211 -1.58 13.53 5.57
C LYS A 211 -1.13 13.41 4.11
N GLY A 212 -1.08 12.20 3.54
CA GLY A 212 -0.63 11.93 2.17
C GLY A 212 0.60 11.04 2.12
N ILE A 213 0.93 10.58 0.92
CA ILE A 213 2.08 9.69 0.65
C ILE A 213 2.85 10.24 -0.54
N PHE A 214 4.15 10.39 -0.39
CA PHE A 214 5.09 10.69 -1.46
C PHE A 214 5.95 9.47 -1.74
N ILE A 215 5.93 9.02 -2.99
CA ILE A 215 6.77 7.92 -3.51
C ILE A 215 7.64 8.49 -4.61
N SER A 216 8.95 8.52 -4.41
CA SER A 216 9.88 9.11 -5.36
C SER A 216 11.06 8.21 -5.64
N ALA A 217 11.55 8.28 -6.89
CA ALA A 217 12.85 7.77 -7.31
C ALA A 217 13.88 8.90 -7.44
N ASP A 218 13.55 10.13 -7.04
CA ASP A 218 14.51 11.23 -6.95
C ASP A 218 15.50 10.96 -5.81
N GLY A 219 16.79 11.12 -6.10
CA GLY A 219 17.85 10.88 -5.13
C GLY A 219 17.90 11.95 -4.04
N GLN A 220 18.05 11.52 -2.77
CA GLN A 220 18.33 12.41 -1.63
C GLN A 220 19.62 11.93 -0.96
N ALA A 221 20.76 12.41 -1.44
CA ALA A 221 22.06 11.98 -0.99
C ALA A 221 22.26 12.23 0.51
N GLN A 222 22.83 11.24 1.23
CA GLN A 222 23.15 11.31 2.66
C GLN A 222 21.95 11.70 3.56
N ALA A 223 20.71 11.48 3.10
CA ALA A 223 19.49 11.86 3.80
C ALA A 223 19.46 13.34 4.24
N GLN A 224 20.07 14.23 3.45
CA GLN A 224 20.04 15.68 3.69
C GLN A 224 18.75 16.30 3.18
N GLY A 225 18.30 17.37 3.84
CA GLY A 225 17.07 18.05 3.50
C GLY A 225 15.85 17.54 4.27
N GLN A 226 14.69 17.99 3.86
CA GLN A 226 13.43 17.60 4.49
C GLN A 226 12.92 16.28 3.94
N VAL A 227 12.18 15.50 4.75
CA VAL A 227 11.57 14.24 4.34
C VAL A 227 10.63 14.40 3.13
N LEU A 228 9.96 15.55 3.03
CA LEU A 228 9.05 15.91 1.94
C LEU A 228 9.69 16.95 1.00
N ALA A 229 10.94 16.75 0.59
CA ALA A 229 11.56 17.55 -0.47
C ALA A 229 10.95 17.16 -1.83
N MET A 230 9.90 17.87 -2.26
CA MET A 230 9.07 17.51 -3.43
C MET A 230 9.21 18.50 -4.59
N GLU A 231 10.15 19.44 -4.56
CA GLU A 231 10.32 20.50 -5.56
C GLU A 231 10.34 19.98 -7.01
N PRO A 232 11.05 18.88 -7.36
CA PRO A 232 11.02 18.37 -8.73
C PRO A 232 9.61 18.00 -9.19
N ALA A 233 8.89 17.23 -8.37
CA ALA A 233 7.53 16.78 -8.68
C ALA A 233 6.52 17.95 -8.73
N VAL A 234 6.61 18.88 -7.78
CA VAL A 234 5.75 20.09 -7.73
C VAL A 234 6.00 21.01 -8.92
N SER A 235 7.26 21.14 -9.37
CA SER A 235 7.60 21.91 -10.56
C SER A 235 6.98 21.33 -11.83
N LEU A 236 6.98 19.98 -11.98
CA LEU A 236 6.31 19.30 -13.09
C LEU A 236 4.79 19.53 -13.05
N LEU A 237 4.17 19.45 -11.89
CA LEU A 237 2.73 19.74 -11.74
C LEU A 237 2.39 21.21 -12.11
N LYS A 238 3.20 22.17 -11.68
CA LYS A 238 3.03 23.59 -12.09
C LYS A 238 3.20 23.76 -13.59
N GLY A 239 4.20 23.10 -14.18
CA GLY A 239 4.39 23.09 -15.64
C GLY A 239 3.17 22.55 -16.37
N ALA A 240 2.56 21.48 -15.86
CA ALA A 240 1.34 20.92 -16.43
C ALA A 240 0.15 21.89 -16.37
N VAL A 241 -0.05 22.61 -15.26
CA VAL A 241 -1.10 23.66 -15.14
C VAL A 241 -0.87 24.77 -16.17
N ASN A 242 0.37 25.26 -16.29
CA ASN A 242 0.71 26.30 -17.25
C ASN A 242 0.43 25.86 -18.69
N GLN A 243 0.83 24.64 -19.05
CA GLN A 243 0.59 24.09 -20.38
C GLN A 243 -0.91 24.00 -20.71
N VAL A 244 -1.77 23.52 -19.80
CA VAL A 244 -3.22 23.48 -20.05
C VAL A 244 -3.81 24.87 -20.20
N THR A 245 -3.30 25.84 -19.43
CA THR A 245 -3.73 27.24 -19.50
C THR A 245 -3.37 27.87 -20.85
N GLU A 246 -2.16 27.65 -21.35
CA GLU A 246 -1.72 28.10 -22.68
C GLU A 246 -2.55 27.47 -23.78
N TRP A 247 -2.78 26.15 -23.74
CA TRP A 247 -3.65 25.46 -24.67
C TRP A 247 -5.09 25.96 -24.60
N GLY A 248 -5.58 26.35 -23.41
CA GLY A 248 -6.88 26.96 -23.24
C GLY A 248 -7.04 28.24 -24.09
N SER A 249 -6.02 29.10 -24.12
CA SER A 249 -6.00 30.31 -24.94
C SER A 249 -6.01 29.99 -26.45
N ILE A 250 -5.21 29.04 -26.90
CA ILE A 250 -5.20 28.57 -28.30
C ILE A 250 -6.55 28.01 -28.69
N THR A 251 -7.12 27.14 -27.87
CA THR A 251 -8.43 26.50 -28.08
C THR A 251 -9.55 27.53 -28.21
N GLN A 252 -9.52 28.58 -27.38
CA GLN A 252 -10.49 29.67 -27.45
C GLN A 252 -10.37 30.48 -28.77
N THR A 253 -9.16 30.72 -29.26
CA THR A 253 -8.92 31.42 -30.54
C THR A 253 -9.52 30.62 -31.71
N HIS A 254 -9.55 29.33 -31.65
CA HIS A 254 -10.16 28.45 -32.66
C HIS A 254 -11.64 28.11 -32.38
N HIS A 255 -12.31 28.84 -31.48
CA HIS A 255 -13.71 28.61 -31.08
C HIS A 255 -14.02 27.16 -30.65
N ASN A 256 -13.03 26.52 -30.03
CA ASN A 256 -13.16 25.13 -29.56
C ASN A 256 -13.36 25.09 -28.04
N VAL A 257 -13.63 23.92 -27.46
CA VAL A 257 -13.91 23.75 -26.03
C VAL A 257 -12.63 24.01 -25.21
N VAL A 258 -12.70 24.98 -24.32
CA VAL A 258 -11.58 25.35 -23.41
C VAL A 258 -11.53 24.34 -22.24
N PRO A 259 -10.36 23.74 -21.95
CA PRO A 259 -10.20 22.86 -20.80
C PRO A 259 -10.41 23.60 -19.46
N ASP A 260 -11.12 22.99 -18.51
CA ASP A 260 -11.19 23.50 -17.13
C ASP A 260 -9.88 23.20 -16.40
N THR A 261 -9.18 24.23 -15.96
CA THR A 261 -7.90 24.12 -15.22
C THR A 261 -8.09 24.10 -13.70
N GLY A 262 -9.29 24.36 -13.19
CA GLY A 262 -9.58 24.47 -11.75
C GLY A 262 -9.20 23.21 -10.97
N PRO A 263 -9.66 22.01 -11.34
CA PRO A 263 -9.31 20.77 -10.63
C PRO A 263 -7.82 20.46 -10.63
N LEU A 264 -7.11 20.71 -11.74
CA LEU A 264 -5.66 20.49 -11.83
C LEU A 264 -4.88 21.48 -10.95
N SER A 265 -5.30 22.73 -10.92
CA SER A 265 -4.72 23.76 -10.05
C SER A 265 -4.92 23.45 -8.58
N ALA A 266 -6.12 22.99 -8.20
CA ALA A 266 -6.43 22.54 -6.83
C ALA A 266 -5.59 21.33 -6.41
N LEU A 267 -5.44 20.33 -7.30
CA LEU A 267 -4.57 19.18 -7.08
C LEU A 267 -3.10 19.61 -6.86
N THR A 268 -2.59 20.49 -7.71
CA THR A 268 -1.21 21.02 -7.62
C THR A 268 -0.97 21.77 -6.30
N ALA A 269 -1.92 22.61 -5.91
CA ALA A 269 -1.84 23.34 -4.64
C ALA A 269 -1.92 22.41 -3.43
N GLY A 270 -2.75 21.37 -3.48
CA GLY A 270 -2.89 20.36 -2.43
C GLY A 270 -1.71 19.41 -2.32
N ALA A 271 -1.09 19.06 -3.44
CA ALA A 271 0.11 18.21 -3.50
C ALA A 271 1.36 18.93 -2.98
N SER A 272 1.42 20.26 -3.10
CA SER A 272 2.53 21.07 -2.59
C SER A 272 2.65 20.93 -1.08
N ASP A 273 3.76 20.37 -0.58
CA ASP A 273 4.01 20.01 0.83
C ASP A 273 2.95 19.11 1.47
N LEU A 274 2.21 18.33 0.65
CA LEU A 274 1.08 17.50 1.06
C LEU A 274 0.07 18.28 1.96
N LYS A 275 -0.28 19.51 1.57
CA LYS A 275 -1.30 20.32 2.27
C LYS A 275 -2.67 19.67 2.30
N GLN A 276 -2.94 18.79 1.33
CA GLN A 276 -4.11 17.91 1.30
C GLN A 276 -3.66 16.45 1.18
N PRO A 277 -4.44 15.48 1.69
CA PRO A 277 -4.14 14.06 1.57
C PRO A 277 -4.07 13.62 0.10
N THR A 278 -2.86 13.56 -0.44
CA THR A 278 -2.59 13.24 -1.84
C THR A 278 -1.60 12.08 -1.94
N LEU A 279 -1.77 11.19 -2.89
CA LEU A 279 -0.73 10.26 -3.33
C LEU A 279 0.02 10.88 -4.50
N LEU A 280 1.28 11.25 -4.30
CA LEU A 280 2.17 11.78 -5.33
C LEU A 280 3.24 10.75 -5.67
N MET A 281 3.37 10.44 -6.96
CA MET A 281 4.44 9.58 -7.49
C MET A 281 5.31 10.38 -8.45
N SER A 282 6.62 10.30 -8.30
CA SER A 282 7.60 11.01 -9.14
C SER A 282 8.81 10.13 -9.44
N ALA A 283 9.33 10.23 -10.65
CA ALA A 283 10.57 9.58 -11.04
C ALA A 283 11.24 10.32 -12.19
N PRO A 284 12.57 10.57 -12.13
CA PRO A 284 13.29 11.35 -13.15
C PRO A 284 13.40 10.66 -14.51
N GLN A 285 13.32 9.32 -14.58
CA GLN A 285 13.46 8.55 -15.82
C GLN A 285 12.13 7.98 -16.34
N GLY A 286 11.08 7.89 -15.53
CA GLY A 286 9.77 7.44 -15.94
C GLY A 286 9.03 6.58 -14.91
N ILE A 287 7.72 6.45 -15.13
CA ILE A 287 6.81 5.64 -14.34
C ILE A 287 6.10 4.66 -15.28
N ALA A 288 6.16 3.38 -14.98
CA ALA A 288 5.44 2.34 -15.72
C ALA A 288 4.39 1.66 -14.82
N ALA A 289 3.16 1.59 -15.31
CA ALA A 289 2.09 0.80 -14.70
C ALA A 289 1.72 -0.34 -15.66
N VAL A 290 2.01 -1.58 -15.29
CA VAL A 290 1.86 -2.76 -16.15
C VAL A 290 1.11 -3.86 -15.42
N THR A 291 0.13 -4.47 -16.09
CA THR A 291 -0.61 -5.63 -15.58
C THR A 291 -0.99 -6.55 -16.75
N PRO A 292 -1.01 -7.88 -16.57
CA PRO A 292 -1.56 -8.80 -17.56
C PRO A 292 -3.09 -8.76 -17.65
N GLU A 293 -3.75 -8.15 -16.65
CA GLU A 293 -5.20 -8.05 -16.55
C GLU A 293 -5.69 -6.61 -16.80
N THR A 294 -6.74 -6.18 -16.16
CA THR A 294 -7.38 -4.88 -16.36
C THR A 294 -6.72 -3.76 -15.58
N THR A 295 -6.50 -2.62 -16.23
CA THR A 295 -6.15 -1.35 -15.57
C THR A 295 -7.36 -0.40 -15.62
N LEU A 296 -7.74 0.16 -14.47
CA LEU A 296 -8.78 1.19 -14.35
C LEU A 296 -8.16 2.50 -13.87
N LEU A 297 -8.36 3.57 -14.64
CA LEU A 297 -8.12 4.95 -14.21
C LEU A 297 -9.45 5.66 -14.09
N HIS A 298 -9.88 5.95 -12.86
CA HIS A 298 -11.16 6.59 -12.56
C HIS A 298 -10.96 7.81 -11.68
N SER A 299 -11.61 8.90 -12.02
CA SER A 299 -11.61 10.14 -11.23
C SER A 299 -13.05 10.65 -11.08
N GLY A 300 -13.42 11.07 -9.89
CA GLY A 300 -14.72 11.67 -9.60
C GLY A 300 -14.90 13.10 -10.12
N ASN A 301 -13.80 13.77 -10.51
CA ASN A 301 -13.84 15.15 -11.01
C ASN A 301 -13.19 15.25 -12.39
N GLY A 302 -11.86 15.24 -12.48
CA GLY A 302 -11.14 15.41 -13.74
C GLY A 302 -10.00 14.41 -13.91
N LEU A 303 -9.79 13.91 -15.13
CA LEU A 303 -8.63 13.11 -15.52
C LEU A 303 -7.85 13.88 -16.58
N TYR A 304 -6.60 14.24 -16.26
CA TYR A 304 -5.70 14.99 -17.15
C TYR A 304 -4.58 14.05 -17.62
N LEU A 305 -4.51 13.84 -18.93
CA LEU A 305 -3.42 13.12 -19.59
C LEU A 305 -2.63 14.14 -20.41
N GLN A 306 -1.40 14.40 -20.02
CA GLN A 306 -0.56 15.42 -20.61
C GLN A 306 0.83 14.90 -20.91
N SER A 307 1.41 15.37 -22.00
CA SER A 307 2.81 15.16 -22.37
C SER A 307 3.36 16.39 -23.07
N LEU A 308 4.63 16.72 -22.85
CA LEU A 308 5.36 17.68 -23.66
C LEU A 308 5.82 17.07 -24.99
N GLY A 309 5.84 15.74 -25.10
CA GLY A 309 6.08 14.98 -26.31
C GLY A 309 4.79 14.39 -26.87
N GLU A 310 4.76 13.09 -27.09
CA GLU A 310 3.67 12.36 -27.72
C GLU A 310 2.74 11.71 -26.70
N VAL A 311 1.47 11.56 -27.07
CA VAL A 311 0.50 10.67 -26.41
C VAL A 311 0.04 9.63 -27.42
N ASN A 312 0.38 8.36 -27.19
CA ASN A 312 0.02 7.25 -28.07
C ASN A 312 -1.02 6.37 -27.40
N ILE A 313 -2.17 6.17 -28.07
CA ILE A 313 -3.23 5.26 -27.63
C ILE A 313 -3.37 4.16 -28.67
N THR A 314 -2.98 2.94 -28.33
CA THR A 314 -3.02 1.77 -29.21
C THR A 314 -3.77 0.63 -28.54
N THR A 315 -4.64 -0.04 -29.29
CA THR A 315 -5.36 -1.23 -28.81
C THR A 315 -5.41 -2.29 -29.92
N ALA A 316 -5.36 -3.55 -29.54
CA ALA A 316 -5.47 -4.67 -30.46
C ALA A 316 -6.93 -4.93 -30.91
N GLN A 317 -7.94 -4.39 -30.22
CA GLN A 317 -9.33 -4.66 -30.53
C GLN A 317 -10.12 -3.37 -30.76
N ARG A 318 -10.67 -2.76 -29.73
CA ARG A 318 -11.61 -1.65 -29.84
C ARG A 318 -11.17 -0.47 -28.96
N CYS A 319 -11.19 0.71 -29.52
CA CYS A 319 -11.08 1.97 -28.77
C CYS A 319 -12.44 2.70 -28.85
N SER A 320 -12.99 3.11 -27.72
CA SER A 320 -14.25 3.86 -27.66
C SER A 320 -14.06 5.15 -26.88
N LEU A 321 -14.45 6.28 -27.47
CA LEU A 321 -14.47 7.59 -26.83
C LEU A 321 -15.93 8.06 -26.75
N ASN A 322 -16.46 8.21 -25.54
CA ASN A 322 -17.84 8.62 -25.31
C ASN A 322 -17.87 9.79 -24.32
N ALA A 323 -18.62 10.82 -24.65
CA ALA A 323 -18.84 11.97 -23.77
C ALA A 323 -20.32 12.33 -23.73
N SER A 324 -20.84 12.70 -22.56
CA SER A 324 -22.23 13.13 -22.40
C SER A 324 -22.52 14.53 -22.94
N GLN A 325 -21.49 15.37 -23.07
CA GLN A 325 -21.62 16.76 -23.52
C GLN A 325 -20.97 16.99 -24.88
N ALA A 326 -19.64 16.94 -24.96
CA ALA A 326 -18.91 17.23 -26.18
C ALA A 326 -17.62 16.45 -26.28
N ILE A 327 -17.20 16.13 -27.50
CA ILE A 327 -15.84 15.71 -27.86
C ILE A 327 -15.26 16.81 -28.73
N SER A 328 -14.09 17.34 -28.35
CA SER A 328 -13.40 18.40 -29.04
C SER A 328 -12.01 17.91 -29.46
N LEU A 329 -11.69 18.03 -30.74
CA LEU A 329 -10.42 17.63 -31.31
C LEU A 329 -9.80 18.84 -32.03
N LEU A 330 -8.57 19.22 -31.69
CA LEU A 330 -7.84 20.32 -32.31
C LEU A 330 -6.41 19.88 -32.61
N ALA A 331 -5.99 20.06 -33.86
CA ALA A 331 -4.58 19.97 -34.29
C ALA A 331 -4.14 21.34 -34.80
N GLN A 332 -3.10 21.93 -34.18
CA GLN A 332 -2.69 23.29 -34.48
C GLN A 332 -1.81 23.41 -35.73
N GLN A 333 -0.96 22.44 -36.02
CA GLN A 333 0.09 22.61 -37.06
C GLN A 333 -0.02 21.57 -38.20
N GLU A 334 0.01 20.29 -37.91
CA GLU A 334 0.19 19.23 -38.91
C GLU A 334 -1.12 18.60 -39.43
N GLY A 335 -2.25 19.07 -38.90
CA GLY A 335 -3.58 18.63 -39.34
C GLY A 335 -4.09 17.36 -38.66
N MET A 336 -5.19 16.86 -39.17
CA MET A 336 -5.91 15.70 -38.61
C MET A 336 -6.24 14.70 -39.72
N ARG A 337 -6.04 13.42 -39.46
CA ARG A 337 -6.35 12.33 -40.40
C ARG A 337 -7.31 11.33 -39.76
N LEU A 338 -8.42 11.05 -40.44
CA LEU A 338 -9.36 10.00 -40.09
C LEU A 338 -9.36 8.97 -41.25
N VAL A 339 -8.94 7.74 -40.96
CA VAL A 339 -8.78 6.69 -41.96
C VAL A 339 -9.40 5.40 -41.46
N SER A 340 -10.32 4.83 -42.24
CA SER A 340 -10.77 3.45 -42.07
C SER A 340 -10.13 2.59 -43.17
N ALA A 341 -9.31 1.64 -42.80
CA ALA A 341 -8.63 0.75 -43.74
C ALA A 341 -9.55 -0.34 -44.32
N LYS A 342 -10.53 -0.77 -43.52
CA LYS A 342 -11.55 -1.74 -43.90
C LYS A 342 -12.86 -1.39 -43.20
N GLY A 343 -13.97 -1.48 -43.88
CA GLY A 343 -15.28 -1.08 -43.36
C GLY A 343 -15.58 0.40 -43.56
N PRO A 344 -16.81 0.85 -43.27
CA PRO A 344 -17.23 2.22 -43.47
C PRO A 344 -16.62 3.21 -42.52
N LEU A 345 -16.47 4.46 -42.96
CA LEU A 345 -16.31 5.62 -42.11
C LEU A 345 -17.63 6.40 -42.09
N GLU A 346 -18.31 6.38 -40.97
CA GLU A 346 -19.64 7.00 -40.82
C GLU A 346 -19.48 8.30 -40.00
N VAL A 347 -20.06 9.40 -40.51
CA VAL A 347 -20.09 10.70 -39.84
C VAL A 347 -21.53 11.19 -39.87
N GLU A 348 -22.19 11.22 -38.71
CA GLU A 348 -23.61 11.51 -38.59
C GLU A 348 -23.88 12.60 -37.55
N SER A 349 -24.82 13.49 -37.81
CA SER A 349 -25.39 14.44 -36.86
C SER A 349 -26.89 14.20 -36.75
N HIS A 350 -27.34 13.64 -35.63
CA HIS A 350 -28.74 13.17 -35.47
C HIS A 350 -29.71 14.27 -35.06
N GLY A 351 -29.24 15.36 -34.47
CA GLY A 351 -30.12 16.41 -33.91
C GLY A 351 -29.89 17.82 -34.45
N ASP A 352 -28.82 18.01 -35.24
CA ASP A 352 -28.44 19.33 -35.72
C ASP A 352 -27.66 19.23 -37.05
N ILE A 353 -27.05 20.32 -37.49
CA ILE A 353 -26.33 20.41 -38.76
C ILE A 353 -24.98 19.67 -38.70
N LEU A 354 -24.59 19.08 -39.84
CA LEU A 354 -23.20 18.70 -40.13
C LEU A 354 -22.60 19.77 -41.03
N SER A 355 -21.56 20.48 -40.56
CA SER A 355 -20.88 21.54 -41.30
C SER A 355 -19.47 21.13 -41.67
N LEU A 356 -19.13 21.24 -42.97
CA LEU A 356 -17.75 21.06 -43.48
C LEU A 356 -17.30 22.37 -44.11
N THR A 357 -16.25 22.98 -43.55
CA THR A 357 -15.73 24.28 -44.01
C THR A 357 -14.24 24.21 -44.20
N ALA A 358 -13.73 24.70 -45.31
CA ALA A 358 -12.32 24.85 -45.57
C ALA A 358 -12.00 26.25 -46.12
N LEU A 359 -10.85 26.80 -45.76
CA LEU A 359 -10.34 28.04 -46.31
C LEU A 359 -9.97 27.90 -47.81
N LYS A 360 -9.47 26.73 -48.19
CA LYS A 360 -9.07 26.41 -49.55
C LYS A 360 -10.09 25.43 -50.16
N ASP A 361 -9.64 24.43 -50.86
CA ASP A 361 -10.45 23.50 -51.61
C ASP A 361 -11.06 22.42 -50.69
N ILE A 362 -12.30 22.01 -51.00
CA ILE A 362 -12.91 20.78 -50.51
C ILE A 362 -12.98 19.81 -51.67
N THR A 363 -12.36 18.64 -51.57
CA THR A 363 -12.41 17.58 -52.58
C THR A 363 -13.20 16.40 -52.04
N VAL A 364 -14.21 16.01 -52.78
CA VAL A 364 -15.06 14.83 -52.51
C VAL A 364 -15.00 13.88 -53.71
N GLN A 365 -14.46 12.68 -53.53
CA GLN A 365 -14.24 11.74 -54.64
C GLN A 365 -14.62 10.31 -54.22
N SER A 366 -15.27 9.59 -55.15
CA SER A 366 -15.44 8.15 -55.11
C SER A 366 -14.67 7.54 -56.28
N THR A 367 -13.72 6.65 -55.99
CA THR A 367 -12.81 6.09 -57.01
C THR A 367 -13.39 4.88 -57.75
N GLN A 368 -14.37 4.20 -57.17
CA GLN A 368 -14.94 2.97 -57.76
C GLN A 368 -16.44 2.89 -57.67
N GLY A 369 -17.11 3.83 -57.01
CA GLY A 369 -18.54 3.84 -56.81
C GLY A 369 -19.17 5.18 -57.20
N HIS A 370 -20.38 5.43 -56.74
CA HIS A 370 -21.12 6.66 -56.97
C HIS A 370 -20.90 7.69 -55.85
N LEU A 371 -20.99 8.95 -56.21
CA LEU A 371 -21.22 10.06 -55.27
C LEU A 371 -22.71 10.37 -55.29
N GLN A 372 -23.41 10.06 -54.18
CA GLN A 372 -24.84 10.33 -54.05
C GLN A 372 -25.04 11.49 -53.09
N LEU A 373 -25.73 12.53 -53.55
CA LEU A 373 -26.14 13.68 -52.78
C LEU A 373 -27.68 13.75 -52.78
N THR A 374 -28.30 13.53 -51.65
CA THR A 374 -29.76 13.58 -51.51
C THR A 374 -30.16 14.46 -50.33
N ALA A 375 -31.24 15.22 -50.48
CA ALA A 375 -31.77 16.05 -49.39
C ALA A 375 -33.29 16.17 -49.51
N LYS A 376 -33.99 16.13 -48.37
CA LYS A 376 -35.47 16.26 -48.33
C LYS A 376 -35.93 17.62 -48.85
N ASN A 377 -35.26 18.71 -48.52
CA ASN A 377 -35.70 20.08 -48.74
C ASN A 377 -34.95 20.78 -49.89
N GLY A 378 -34.16 20.04 -50.68
CA GLY A 378 -33.48 20.53 -51.86
C GLY A 378 -31.95 20.59 -51.74
N ILE A 379 -31.28 20.67 -52.89
CA ILE A 379 -29.81 20.76 -53.02
C ILE A 379 -29.51 22.04 -53.78
N THR A 380 -28.55 22.82 -53.33
CA THR A 380 -28.05 24.01 -54.02
C THR A 380 -26.54 23.93 -54.19
N LEU A 381 -26.08 24.00 -55.45
CA LEU A 381 -24.65 24.15 -55.79
C LEU A 381 -24.50 25.56 -56.36
N GLY A 382 -23.75 26.45 -55.70
CA GLY A 382 -23.67 27.84 -56.03
C GLY A 382 -22.24 28.42 -56.02
N CYS A 383 -21.92 29.32 -56.94
CA CYS A 383 -20.69 30.08 -56.99
C CYS A 383 -20.88 31.40 -57.71
N GLY A 384 -20.44 32.54 -57.16
CA GLY A 384 -20.42 33.85 -57.80
C GLY A 384 -21.82 34.31 -58.29
N GLY A 385 -22.92 33.93 -57.60
CA GLY A 385 -24.28 34.22 -57.95
C GLY A 385 -24.89 33.28 -58.96
N ALA A 386 -24.13 32.38 -59.59
CA ALA A 386 -24.66 31.28 -60.41
C ALA A 386 -24.97 30.06 -59.50
N TYR A 387 -26.03 29.32 -59.82
CA TYR A 387 -26.39 28.11 -59.03
C TYR A 387 -27.14 27.04 -59.90
N ILE A 388 -26.98 25.82 -59.48
CA ILE A 388 -27.85 24.69 -59.82
C ILE A 388 -28.63 24.33 -58.55
N ARG A 389 -29.96 24.34 -58.64
CA ARG A 389 -30.86 24.02 -57.52
C ARG A 389 -31.81 22.93 -57.89
N LEU A 390 -31.90 21.91 -57.04
CA LEU A 390 -32.93 20.88 -57.06
C LEU A 390 -33.95 21.24 -55.97
N THR A 391 -35.21 21.39 -56.37
CA THR A 391 -36.30 21.76 -55.43
C THR A 391 -37.06 20.51 -54.97
N PRO A 392 -37.75 20.58 -53.81
CA PRO A 392 -38.56 19.46 -53.32
C PRO A 392 -39.78 19.15 -54.24
N GLN A 393 -40.15 20.08 -55.18
CA GLN A 393 -41.22 19.87 -56.19
C GLN A 393 -40.70 19.15 -57.44
N GLY A 394 -39.37 18.79 -57.47
CA GLY A 394 -38.78 18.11 -58.62
C GLY A 394 -38.29 19.04 -59.74
N GLU A 395 -38.20 20.34 -59.48
CA GLU A 395 -37.67 21.28 -60.47
C GLU A 395 -36.11 21.29 -60.43
N VAL A 396 -35.51 21.37 -61.61
CA VAL A 396 -34.07 21.62 -61.79
C VAL A 396 -33.92 23.04 -62.33
N GLN A 397 -33.36 23.94 -61.50
CA GLN A 397 -33.12 25.32 -61.86
C GLN A 397 -31.62 25.53 -62.12
N ILE A 398 -31.28 26.06 -63.31
CA ILE A 398 -29.91 26.42 -63.69
C ILE A 398 -29.93 27.92 -64.01
N HIS A 399 -29.36 28.74 -63.11
CA HIS A 399 -29.40 30.19 -63.19
C HIS A 399 -28.04 30.78 -62.98
N GLY A 400 -27.75 31.93 -63.62
CA GLY A 400 -26.54 32.71 -63.45
C GLY A 400 -26.64 34.13 -63.96
N PRO A 401 -25.87 35.09 -63.41
CA PRO A 401 -25.85 36.46 -63.88
C PRO A 401 -25.17 36.63 -65.24
N GLY A 402 -24.46 35.65 -65.76
CA GLY A 402 -23.79 35.64 -67.04
C GLY A 402 -24.35 34.62 -68.02
N VAL A 403 -23.53 34.22 -68.98
CA VAL A 403 -23.90 33.27 -70.03
C VAL A 403 -23.97 31.84 -69.47
N ILE A 404 -25.03 31.13 -69.70
CA ILE A 404 -25.15 29.71 -69.53
C ILE A 404 -24.76 29.00 -70.82
N SER A 405 -23.64 28.29 -70.82
CA SER A 405 -23.14 27.58 -72.01
C SER A 405 -23.36 26.08 -71.86
N LEU A 406 -24.18 25.49 -72.71
CA LEU A 406 -24.41 24.06 -72.80
C LEU A 406 -23.77 23.54 -74.09
N LYS A 407 -22.88 22.59 -74.02
CA LYS A 407 -22.17 21.95 -75.11
C LYS A 407 -22.41 20.44 -75.08
N GLY A 408 -22.79 19.84 -76.21
CA GLY A 408 -23.04 18.42 -76.36
C GLY A 408 -24.29 18.13 -77.13
N GLN A 409 -24.61 16.88 -77.27
CA GLN A 409 -25.88 16.45 -77.85
C GLN A 409 -26.98 16.60 -76.81
N HIS A 410 -28.09 17.25 -77.15
CA HIS A 410 -29.24 17.47 -76.26
C HIS A 410 -30.35 16.47 -76.58
N ASP A 411 -30.80 15.73 -75.59
CA ASP A 411 -31.96 14.83 -75.64
C ASP A 411 -33.02 15.30 -74.63
N LEU A 412 -34.21 15.69 -75.09
CA LEU A 412 -35.29 16.18 -74.25
C LEU A 412 -36.41 15.12 -74.28
N GLN A 413 -36.59 14.41 -73.19
CA GLN A 413 -37.58 13.40 -72.97
C GLN A 413 -38.72 13.91 -72.06
N GLY A 414 -39.85 13.16 -72.01
CA GLY A 414 -40.95 13.46 -71.09
C GLY A 414 -40.53 13.30 -69.59
N PRO A 415 -41.36 13.82 -68.68
CA PRO A 415 -41.02 13.80 -67.27
C PRO A 415 -40.94 12.37 -66.72
N VAL A 416 -39.80 12.07 -65.99
CA VAL A 416 -39.59 10.83 -65.29
C VAL A 416 -39.10 11.18 -63.83
N SER A 417 -39.55 10.44 -62.84
CA SER A 417 -39.08 10.63 -61.47
C SER A 417 -38.52 9.34 -60.92
N GLU A 418 -37.49 9.47 -60.09
CA GLU A 418 -36.88 8.39 -59.36
C GLU A 418 -36.92 8.73 -57.85
N ALA A 419 -37.19 7.74 -57.01
CA ALA A 419 -37.19 7.89 -55.57
C ALA A 419 -35.80 7.69 -54.98
N PHE A 420 -35.30 8.65 -54.22
CA PHE A 420 -34.05 8.57 -53.48
C PHE A 420 -34.37 8.41 -51.98
N PRO A 421 -34.32 7.18 -51.43
CA PRO A 421 -34.57 6.96 -50.01
C PRO A 421 -33.49 7.64 -49.17
N LEU A 422 -33.93 8.38 -48.17
CA LEU A 422 -33.04 8.93 -47.15
C LEU A 422 -32.87 7.93 -46.00
N PRO A 423 -31.70 7.82 -45.38
CA PRO A 423 -31.53 6.98 -44.21
C PRO A 423 -32.39 7.48 -43.05
N GLU A 424 -33.00 6.56 -42.32
CA GLU A 424 -33.68 6.87 -41.05
C GLU A 424 -32.66 7.01 -39.95
N LEU A 425 -32.56 8.17 -39.33
CA LEU A 425 -31.73 8.39 -38.17
C LEU A 425 -32.41 7.86 -36.90
N PRO A 426 -31.66 7.32 -35.94
CA PRO A 426 -32.25 6.85 -34.69
C PRO A 426 -33.10 7.94 -34.01
N ALA A 427 -34.23 7.55 -33.47
CA ALA A 427 -35.08 8.44 -32.69
C ALA A 427 -34.27 9.01 -31.47
N SER A 428 -34.63 10.23 -31.06
CA SER A 428 -33.91 10.93 -30.01
C SER A 428 -33.74 10.08 -28.75
N VAL A 429 -32.54 10.11 -28.15
CA VAL A 429 -32.28 9.46 -26.87
C VAL A 429 -33.19 10.02 -25.78
N CYS A 430 -33.82 9.16 -24.99
CA CYS A 430 -34.71 9.55 -23.89
C CYS A 430 -34.02 10.56 -22.97
N LYS A 431 -34.57 11.79 -22.89
CA LYS A 431 -34.01 12.87 -22.03
C LYS A 431 -34.01 12.51 -20.56
N GLU A 432 -34.94 11.70 -20.07
CA GLU A 432 -35.00 11.23 -18.68
C GLU A 432 -33.92 10.17 -18.40
N CYS A 433 -33.69 9.27 -19.37
CA CYS A 433 -32.60 8.29 -19.26
C CYS A 433 -31.21 8.96 -19.28
N LEU A 434 -31.01 10.02 -20.06
CA LEU A 434 -29.83 10.84 -20.06
C LEU A 434 -29.59 11.52 -18.71
N LYS A 435 -30.65 12.14 -18.13
CA LYS A 435 -30.57 12.76 -16.79
C LYS A 435 -30.27 11.74 -15.71
N LYS A 436 -30.83 10.53 -15.79
CA LYS A 436 -30.61 9.46 -14.83
C LYS A 436 -29.21 8.88 -14.98
N ALA A 437 -28.69 8.69 -16.17
CA ALA A 437 -27.31 8.27 -16.44
C ALA A 437 -26.29 9.33 -15.96
N GLN A 438 -26.59 10.60 -16.15
CA GLN A 438 -25.78 11.71 -15.67
C GLN A 438 -25.75 11.76 -14.13
N ALA A 439 -26.89 11.56 -13.46
CA ALA A 439 -26.98 11.50 -12.00
C ALA A 439 -26.26 10.29 -11.39
N LEU A 440 -26.18 9.18 -12.12
CA LEU A 440 -25.53 7.93 -11.70
C LEU A 440 -24.10 7.78 -12.24
N ALA A 441 -23.57 8.78 -12.94
CA ALA A 441 -22.29 8.74 -13.65
C ALA A 441 -22.13 7.52 -14.59
N GLN A 442 -23.23 7.06 -15.18
CA GLN A 442 -23.25 5.92 -16.10
C GLN A 442 -23.05 6.39 -17.54
N GLY A 443 -22.06 5.83 -18.23
CA GLY A 443 -21.75 6.16 -19.63
C GLY A 443 -22.68 5.53 -20.69
N PHE A 444 -23.71 4.78 -20.29
CA PHE A 444 -24.60 4.08 -21.21
C PHE A 444 -26.07 4.29 -20.84
N VAL A 445 -26.88 4.60 -21.85
CA VAL A 445 -28.31 4.72 -21.73
C VAL A 445 -28.97 3.70 -22.68
N PRO A 446 -29.96 2.89 -22.23
CA PRO A 446 -30.67 1.97 -23.10
C PRO A 446 -31.41 2.74 -24.22
N ARG A 447 -31.36 2.25 -25.45
CA ARG A 447 -32.27 2.71 -26.53
C ARG A 447 -33.69 2.24 -26.19
N GLU A 448 -34.65 3.15 -26.23
CA GLU A 448 -36.05 2.74 -26.26
C GLU A 448 -36.30 2.04 -27.60
N ALA A 449 -36.98 0.88 -27.55
CA ALA A 449 -37.32 0.04 -28.68
C ALA A 449 -38.43 0.69 -29.52
#